data_90a0fcaab80794623c3e8c52d3d9b342
#
_entry.id   90a0fcaab80794623c3e8c52d3d9b342
#
_cell.length_a   1.000
_cell.length_b   1.000
_cell.length_c   1.000
_cell.angle_alpha   90.00
_cell.angle_beta   90.00
_cell.angle_gamma   90.00
#
_symmetry.space_group_name_H-M   'P 1'
#
loop_
_entity.id
_entity.type
_entity.pdbx_description
1 polymer ?
#
loop_
_entity_poly.entity_id
_entity_poly.type
_entity_poly.pdbx_seq_one_letter_code
_entity_poly.pdbx_strand_id
1 'polypeptide(L)'
;MTFRSNYSVMLVALLSACGKSKGEAASTASRAAGGEVTTDAPARQPVAAGDTVKRPANHAGRIPIVEYHVIGGDKNALYTRTVASFKADLEDVYRRGYRPITIAQMLDKNFSDVPDGMSPVVFVFDDASPEQFRYLEGPDGKLTIDPTSGVGIWLDFARTHPGWKNRGTFCLLNGAAAGHNFFGDKPKFEGQKNEWRFQKVKWLADNGFELCGHTVWHARLDKFPDAVVQEQIARNLMAIDSAVAGYKVRTFALPYGIWPKNRQLAWQGSWTNPKTKQVHSYKFEAVLEVSGGPARSPYDAQFDPHHITRIEAIGNDIATTLDRLDKEKVRFVK
;
A
#
# COMPACT_ATOMS: atom_id res chain seq x y z
N MET A 1 45.72 -10.10 -15.92
CA MET A 1 44.99 -9.04 -16.67
C MET A 1 43.79 -8.62 -15.88
N THR A 2 43.90 -7.49 -15.22
CA THR A 2 42.94 -6.94 -14.26
C THR A 2 42.10 -5.89 -15.00
N PHE A 3 40.82 -6.14 -15.19
CA PHE A 3 39.86 -5.14 -15.68
C PHE A 3 39.22 -4.41 -14.48
N ARG A 4 39.62 -3.16 -14.29
CA ARG A 4 38.90 -2.20 -13.44
C ARG A 4 37.85 -1.50 -14.28
N SER A 5 36.59 -1.61 -13.91
CA SER A 5 35.47 -0.84 -14.47
C SER A 5 35.21 0.36 -13.59
N ASN A 6 35.51 1.56 -14.11
CA ASN A 6 35.17 2.84 -13.49
C ASN A 6 33.72 3.22 -13.88
N TYR A 7 32.84 3.34 -12.91
CA TYR A 7 31.57 4.04 -13.11
C TYR A 7 31.71 5.46 -12.53
N SER A 8 31.78 6.45 -13.43
CA SER A 8 31.70 7.87 -13.07
C SER A 8 30.26 8.23 -12.71
N VAL A 9 30.08 8.68 -11.48
CA VAL A 9 28.85 9.32 -11.02
C VAL A 9 28.94 10.81 -11.32
N MET A 10 28.06 11.31 -12.15
CA MET A 10 27.94 12.73 -12.48
C MET A 10 27.13 13.43 -11.39
N LEU A 11 27.81 14.20 -10.56
CA LEU A 11 27.22 15.02 -9.50
C LEU A 11 26.91 16.40 -10.08
N VAL A 12 25.65 16.79 -10.16
CA VAL A 12 25.24 18.16 -10.50
C VAL A 12 25.09 18.93 -9.20
N ALA A 13 26.03 19.86 -8.96
CA ALA A 13 25.98 20.81 -7.86
C ALA A 13 25.21 22.06 -8.31
N LEU A 14 24.15 22.41 -7.62
CA LEU A 14 23.49 23.72 -7.72
C LEU A 14 23.94 24.58 -6.53
N LEU A 15 24.69 25.62 -6.84
CA LEU A 15 25.06 26.70 -5.94
C LEU A 15 23.87 27.66 -5.77
N SER A 16 23.49 27.94 -4.54
CA SER A 16 22.64 29.09 -4.21
C SER A 16 23.34 29.98 -3.19
N ALA A 17 23.37 31.25 -3.52
CA ALA A 17 24.10 32.31 -2.86
C ALA A 17 23.38 32.78 -1.58
N CYS A 18 24.23 33.15 -0.60
CA CYS A 18 23.87 33.85 0.64
C CYS A 18 23.38 35.29 0.42
N GLY A 19 22.32 35.66 1.13
CA GLY A 19 22.00 37.02 1.46
C GLY A 19 21.77 37.17 2.95
N LYS A 20 22.69 37.94 3.63
CA LYS A 20 22.58 38.32 5.05
C LYS A 20 21.72 39.57 5.20
N SER A 21 20.83 39.62 6.18
CA SER A 21 20.49 40.87 6.85
C SER A 21 20.27 40.65 8.34
N LYS A 22 20.94 41.52 9.14
CA LYS A 22 20.88 41.62 10.59
C LYS A 22 19.63 42.40 11.02
N GLY A 23 19.12 42.09 12.19
CA GLY A 23 18.15 42.93 12.92
C GLY A 23 17.93 42.39 14.34
N GLU A 24 18.55 43.07 15.33
CA GLU A 24 18.36 42.87 16.77
C GLU A 24 17.03 43.47 17.22
N ALA A 25 16.42 42.87 18.26
CA ALA A 25 16.01 43.47 19.55
C ALA A 25 15.05 42.56 20.32
N ALA A 26 15.46 42.07 21.37
CA ALA A 26 15.17 42.22 22.80
C ALA A 26 13.71 42.08 23.30
N SER A 27 13.58 41.11 24.27
CA SER A 27 12.90 41.18 25.57
C SER A 27 11.38 41.35 25.64
N THR A 28 10.69 40.39 26.20
CA THR A 28 10.28 40.38 27.63
C THR A 28 9.53 39.08 27.98
N ALA A 29 9.86 38.54 29.12
CA ALA A 29 9.19 37.42 29.76
C ALA A 29 7.82 37.82 30.32
N SER A 30 6.83 36.97 30.14
CA SER A 30 5.67 36.93 31.00
C SER A 30 5.29 35.50 31.31
N ARG A 31 5.33 35.18 32.59
CA ARG A 31 5.00 33.92 33.23
C ARG A 31 3.51 33.96 33.54
N ALA A 32 2.72 33.04 32.99
CA ALA A 32 1.34 32.82 33.42
C ALA A 32 1.01 31.33 33.47
N ALA A 33 0.71 30.96 34.67
CA ALA A 33 -0.10 29.90 35.25
C ALA A 33 -0.55 28.71 34.39
N GLY A 34 -0.31 27.51 34.95
CA GLY A 34 -0.80 26.22 34.47
C GLY A 34 -2.32 26.15 34.42
N GLY A 35 -2.80 25.67 33.31
CA GLY A 35 -4.14 25.13 33.16
C GLY A 35 -3.99 23.70 32.67
N GLU A 36 -4.41 22.78 33.52
CA GLU A 36 -4.52 21.35 33.24
C GLU A 36 -5.59 21.18 32.13
N VAL A 37 -5.17 20.92 30.88
CA VAL A 37 -6.12 20.60 29.82
C VAL A 37 -6.35 19.09 29.84
N THR A 38 -7.40 18.69 30.56
CA THR A 38 -7.99 17.37 30.42
C THR A 38 -8.63 17.26 29.03
N THR A 39 -7.97 16.57 28.12
CA THR A 39 -8.55 16.20 26.83
C THR A 39 -9.43 14.97 26.99
N ASP A 40 -10.62 15.14 27.57
CA ASP A 40 -11.73 14.24 27.33
C ASP A 40 -12.25 14.51 25.91
N ALA A 41 -11.68 13.85 24.93
CA ALA A 41 -12.28 13.77 23.61
C ALA A 41 -13.59 12.97 23.75
N PRO A 42 -14.76 13.54 23.38
CA PRO A 42 -16.02 12.82 23.49
C PRO A 42 -15.93 11.53 22.67
N ALA A 43 -16.36 10.42 23.29
CA ALA A 43 -16.44 9.13 22.62
C ALA A 43 -17.27 9.31 21.34
N ARG A 44 -16.62 9.21 20.18
CA ARG A 44 -17.31 9.27 18.89
C ARG A 44 -18.34 8.15 18.85
N GLN A 45 -19.60 8.52 18.66
CA GLN A 45 -20.66 7.53 18.44
C GLN A 45 -20.35 6.73 17.16
N PRO A 46 -20.63 5.42 17.16
CA PRO A 46 -20.51 4.61 15.95
C PRO A 46 -21.29 5.28 14.80
N VAL A 47 -20.65 5.45 13.66
CA VAL A 47 -21.32 5.92 12.45
C VAL A 47 -22.39 4.87 12.12
N ALA A 48 -23.62 5.30 11.86
CA ALA A 48 -24.68 4.41 11.41
C ALA A 48 -24.19 3.59 10.20
N ALA A 49 -24.52 2.29 10.16
CA ALA A 49 -24.15 1.43 9.06
C ALA A 49 -24.49 2.14 7.74
N GLY A 50 -23.44 2.49 6.96
CA GLY A 50 -23.61 3.23 5.70
C GLY A 50 -24.56 2.45 4.78
N ASP A 51 -25.22 3.16 3.93
CA ASP A 51 -26.24 2.80 2.97
C ASP A 51 -26.85 1.40 3.12
N THR A 52 -28.03 1.32 3.75
CA THR A 52 -28.81 0.08 3.91
C THR A 52 -29.57 -0.31 2.65
N VAL A 53 -29.37 0.40 1.53
CA VAL A 53 -30.02 0.08 0.26
C VAL A 53 -29.52 -1.28 -0.23
N LYS A 54 -30.34 -2.30 -0.04
CA LYS A 54 -30.10 -3.62 -0.61
C LYS A 54 -30.22 -3.54 -2.13
N ARG A 55 -29.11 -3.66 -2.82
CA ARG A 55 -29.08 -3.76 -4.28
C ARG A 55 -29.28 -5.20 -4.71
N PRO A 56 -29.90 -5.45 -5.87
CA PRO A 56 -29.95 -6.79 -6.43
C PRO A 56 -28.55 -7.31 -6.72
N ALA A 57 -28.32 -8.61 -6.51
CA ALA A 57 -27.03 -9.25 -6.76
C ALA A 57 -26.57 -9.06 -8.22
N ASN A 58 -25.30 -8.77 -8.39
CA ASN A 58 -24.63 -8.64 -9.69
C ASN A 58 -23.21 -9.19 -9.62
N HIS A 59 -23.05 -10.48 -9.73
CA HIS A 59 -21.73 -11.12 -9.58
C HIS A 59 -20.81 -10.91 -10.81
N ALA A 60 -21.36 -10.56 -11.97
CA ALA A 60 -20.56 -10.23 -13.15
C ALA A 60 -20.09 -8.76 -13.18
N GLY A 61 -20.49 -7.98 -12.18
CA GLY A 61 -20.15 -6.56 -12.10
C GLY A 61 -18.67 -6.29 -11.84
N ARG A 62 -18.30 -5.01 -11.88
CA ARG A 62 -16.92 -4.55 -11.68
C ARG A 62 -16.60 -4.39 -10.20
N ILE A 63 -15.36 -4.71 -9.82
CA ILE A 63 -14.84 -4.54 -8.46
C ILE A 63 -13.80 -3.43 -8.49
N PRO A 64 -13.99 -2.32 -7.73
CA PRO A 64 -12.98 -1.29 -7.59
C PRO A 64 -11.78 -1.82 -6.80
N ILE A 65 -10.60 -1.68 -7.37
CA ILE A 65 -9.30 -1.93 -6.72
C ILE A 65 -8.56 -0.62 -6.70
N VAL A 66 -8.39 -0.03 -5.52
CA VAL A 66 -7.84 1.31 -5.35
C VAL A 66 -6.39 1.22 -4.91
N GLU A 67 -5.52 1.94 -5.61
CA GLU A 67 -4.08 1.94 -5.39
C GLU A 67 -3.63 3.19 -4.64
N TYR A 68 -2.91 2.98 -3.53
CA TYR A 68 -2.29 4.03 -2.72
C TYR A 68 -0.79 3.80 -2.62
N HIS A 69 -0.04 4.92 -2.55
CA HIS A 69 1.40 4.92 -2.28
C HIS A 69 1.68 5.65 -0.96
N VAL A 70 1.98 6.95 -1.01
CA VAL A 70 2.23 7.78 0.18
C VAL A 70 0.89 8.25 0.77
N ILE A 71 0.70 8.01 2.09
CA ILE A 71 -0.46 8.52 2.85
C ILE A 71 0.04 9.54 3.86
N GLY A 72 0.09 10.81 3.47
CA GLY A 72 0.66 11.87 4.28
C GLY A 72 0.92 13.13 3.45
N GLY A 73 1.78 14.02 3.98
CA GLY A 73 2.12 15.27 3.33
C GLY A 73 1.01 16.34 3.41
N ASP A 74 1.35 17.55 2.94
CA ASP A 74 0.50 18.73 3.10
C ASP A 74 -0.56 18.89 2.00
N LYS A 75 -0.38 18.22 0.86
CA LYS A 75 -1.27 18.28 -0.29
C LYS A 75 -1.36 16.95 -1.04
N ASN A 76 -2.50 16.73 -1.69
CA ASN A 76 -2.64 15.64 -2.64
C ASN A 76 -1.76 15.91 -3.87
N ALA A 77 -1.09 14.88 -4.37
CA ALA A 77 -0.28 14.90 -5.58
C ALA A 77 -0.32 13.53 -6.26
N LEU A 78 0.37 13.38 -7.37
CA LEU A 78 0.60 12.08 -7.99
C LEU A 78 1.29 11.16 -6.95
N TYR A 79 0.70 10.02 -6.66
CA TYR A 79 1.17 9.04 -5.67
C TYR A 79 1.19 9.52 -4.20
N THR A 80 0.61 10.68 -3.89
CA THR A 80 0.50 11.17 -2.52
C THR A 80 -0.95 11.51 -2.20
N ARG A 81 -1.48 10.91 -1.15
CA ARG A 81 -2.80 11.20 -0.59
C ARG A 81 -2.64 11.78 0.80
N THR A 82 -3.19 12.96 1.08
CA THR A 82 -3.14 13.51 2.44
C THR A 82 -3.90 12.61 3.42
N VAL A 83 -3.56 12.66 4.69
CA VAL A 83 -4.28 11.95 5.75
C VAL A 83 -5.79 12.28 5.72
N ALA A 84 -6.12 13.56 5.53
CA ALA A 84 -7.52 14.01 5.45
C ALA A 84 -8.25 13.38 4.26
N SER A 85 -7.61 13.36 3.08
CA SER A 85 -8.20 12.78 1.88
C SER A 85 -8.33 11.26 1.98
N PHE A 86 -7.34 10.57 2.54
CA PHE A 86 -7.44 9.13 2.76
C PHE A 86 -8.60 8.76 3.71
N LYS A 87 -8.78 9.52 4.80
CA LYS A 87 -9.95 9.35 5.69
C LYS A 87 -11.27 9.59 4.97
N ALA A 88 -11.32 10.64 4.12
CA ALA A 88 -12.51 10.95 3.33
C ALA A 88 -12.82 9.84 2.30
N ASP A 89 -11.80 9.24 1.68
CA ASP A 89 -11.97 8.11 0.76
C ASP A 89 -12.57 6.88 1.49
N LEU A 90 -12.04 6.54 2.67
CA LEU A 90 -12.59 5.42 3.47
C LEU A 90 -14.07 5.67 3.81
N GLU A 91 -14.39 6.89 4.24
CA GLU A 91 -15.75 7.28 4.60
C GLU A 91 -16.71 7.24 3.40
N ASP A 92 -16.30 7.76 2.24
CA ASP A 92 -17.13 7.74 1.03
C ASP A 92 -17.39 6.32 0.54
N VAL A 93 -16.33 5.49 0.49
CA VAL A 93 -16.43 4.07 0.12
C VAL A 93 -17.36 3.30 1.07
N TYR A 94 -17.22 3.53 2.39
CA TYR A 94 -18.07 2.88 3.40
C TYR A 94 -19.56 3.27 3.26
N ARG A 95 -19.85 4.59 3.14
CA ARG A 95 -21.21 5.11 2.99
C ARG A 95 -21.90 4.63 1.73
N ARG A 96 -21.16 4.38 0.65
CA ARG A 96 -21.66 3.80 -0.59
C ARG A 96 -21.94 2.29 -0.48
N GLY A 97 -21.74 1.67 0.69
CA GLY A 97 -21.99 0.24 0.92
C GLY A 97 -20.91 -0.68 0.36
N TYR A 98 -19.66 -0.22 0.27
CA TYR A 98 -18.53 -1.10 -0.01
C TYR A 98 -17.91 -1.65 1.27
N ARG A 99 -17.36 -2.85 1.19
CA ARG A 99 -16.57 -3.47 2.27
C ARG A 99 -15.27 -4.03 1.73
N PRO A 100 -14.17 -3.86 2.49
CA PRO A 100 -12.86 -4.28 2.02
C PRO A 100 -12.73 -5.80 1.96
N ILE A 101 -12.09 -6.27 0.91
CA ILE A 101 -11.57 -7.63 0.73
C ILE A 101 -10.13 -7.55 0.26
N THR A 102 -9.39 -8.67 0.33
CA THR A 102 -8.05 -8.79 -0.27
C THR A 102 -8.14 -9.28 -1.72
N ILE A 103 -7.03 -9.16 -2.49
CA ILE A 103 -6.93 -9.79 -3.82
C ILE A 103 -7.08 -11.31 -3.69
N ALA A 104 -6.45 -11.93 -2.69
CA ALA A 104 -6.59 -13.37 -2.45
C ALA A 104 -8.05 -13.79 -2.24
N GLN A 105 -8.82 -13.04 -1.45
CA GLN A 105 -10.25 -13.31 -1.28
C GLN A 105 -11.04 -13.15 -2.60
N MET A 106 -10.69 -12.14 -3.41
CA MET A 106 -11.30 -11.97 -4.73
C MET A 106 -11.04 -13.18 -5.63
N LEU A 107 -9.79 -13.65 -5.73
CA LEU A 107 -9.41 -14.84 -6.51
C LEU A 107 -10.16 -16.09 -6.06
N ASP A 108 -10.30 -16.29 -4.75
CA ASP A 108 -11.00 -17.41 -4.14
C ASP A 108 -12.53 -17.29 -4.22
N LYS A 109 -13.05 -16.20 -4.80
CA LYS A 109 -14.50 -15.88 -4.79
C LYS A 109 -15.09 -15.85 -3.38
N ASN A 110 -14.24 -15.53 -2.39
CA ASN A 110 -14.61 -15.44 -0.99
C ASN A 110 -15.09 -14.03 -0.63
N PHE A 111 -16.37 -13.78 -0.76
CA PHE A 111 -17.01 -12.52 -0.40
C PHE A 111 -17.73 -12.57 0.95
N SER A 112 -17.34 -13.49 1.84
CA SER A 112 -18.00 -13.67 3.15
C SER A 112 -17.95 -12.44 4.06
N ASP A 113 -16.91 -11.59 3.91
CA ASP A 113 -16.77 -10.34 4.64
C ASP A 113 -17.65 -9.20 4.10
N VAL A 114 -18.30 -9.39 2.95
CA VAL A 114 -19.23 -8.43 2.33
C VAL A 114 -20.65 -8.84 2.63
N PRO A 115 -21.49 -8.00 3.27
CA PRO A 115 -22.91 -8.29 3.47
C PRO A 115 -23.68 -8.37 2.14
N ASP A 116 -24.77 -9.15 2.12
CA ASP A 116 -25.65 -9.27 0.96
C ASP A 116 -26.27 -7.91 0.58
N GLY A 117 -26.26 -7.59 -0.71
CA GLY A 117 -26.68 -6.30 -1.25
C GLY A 117 -25.60 -5.20 -1.20
N MET A 118 -24.44 -5.49 -0.62
CA MET A 118 -23.26 -4.61 -0.63
C MET A 118 -22.22 -5.07 -1.66
N SER A 119 -21.14 -4.32 -1.78
CA SER A 119 -20.09 -4.54 -2.78
C SER A 119 -18.70 -4.69 -2.16
N PRO A 120 -17.83 -5.51 -2.74
CA PRO A 120 -16.44 -5.55 -2.38
C PRO A 120 -15.68 -4.33 -2.92
N VAL A 121 -14.63 -3.96 -2.22
CA VAL A 121 -13.58 -3.05 -2.66
C VAL A 121 -12.23 -3.61 -2.22
N VAL A 122 -11.19 -3.45 -3.03
CA VAL A 122 -9.83 -3.80 -2.64
C VAL A 122 -9.01 -2.52 -2.50
N PHE A 123 -8.29 -2.40 -1.39
CA PHE A 123 -7.28 -1.36 -1.18
C PHE A 123 -5.90 -1.99 -1.33
N VAL A 124 -5.10 -1.45 -2.23
CA VAL A 124 -3.73 -1.89 -2.47
C VAL A 124 -2.78 -0.77 -2.09
N PHE A 125 -1.75 -1.10 -1.30
CA PHE A 125 -0.74 -0.17 -0.82
C PHE A 125 0.60 -0.58 -1.40
N ASP A 126 1.08 0.18 -2.40
CA ASP A 126 2.34 -0.11 -3.08
C ASP A 126 3.54 0.56 -2.38
N ASP A 127 4.75 0.11 -2.70
CA ASP A 127 6.06 0.64 -2.28
C ASP A 127 6.44 0.44 -0.81
N ALA A 128 5.52 0.01 0.06
CA ALA A 128 5.77 -0.06 1.51
C ALA A 128 6.26 1.28 2.08
N SER A 129 5.71 2.43 1.64
CA SER A 129 6.14 3.74 2.13
C SER A 129 5.98 3.86 3.65
N PRO A 130 6.86 4.59 4.35
CA PRO A 130 6.83 4.65 5.83
C PRO A 130 5.51 5.18 6.36
N GLU A 131 4.84 6.06 5.62
CA GLU A 131 3.57 6.66 6.00
C GLU A 131 2.42 5.64 6.00
N GLN A 132 2.59 4.52 5.31
CA GLN A 132 1.61 3.43 5.34
C GLN A 132 1.61 2.71 6.69
N PHE A 133 2.81 2.49 7.28
CA PHE A 133 2.93 1.79 8.56
C PHE A 133 4.11 2.29 9.39
N ARG A 134 3.84 3.07 10.43
CA ARG A 134 4.84 3.56 11.38
C ARG A 134 4.60 3.04 12.78
N TYR A 135 5.69 2.87 13.52
CA TYR A 135 5.65 2.72 14.96
C TYR A 135 6.07 4.00 15.66
N LEU A 136 5.48 4.28 16.82
CA LEU A 136 5.95 5.23 17.82
C LEU A 136 6.53 4.43 18.97
N GLU A 137 7.73 4.81 19.42
CA GLU A 137 8.42 4.19 20.57
C GLU A 137 8.22 5.05 21.81
N GLY A 138 7.60 4.47 22.82
CA GLY A 138 7.41 5.12 24.11
C GLY A 138 8.71 5.19 24.91
N PRO A 139 8.73 5.95 26.02
CA PRO A 139 9.90 6.07 26.90
C PRO A 139 10.35 4.72 27.50
N ASP A 140 9.43 3.78 27.62
CA ASP A 140 9.67 2.41 28.10
C ASP A 140 10.12 1.44 26.99
N GLY A 141 10.33 1.94 25.78
CA GLY A 141 10.67 1.14 24.59
C GLY A 141 9.48 0.39 23.98
N LYS A 142 8.27 0.56 24.51
CA LYS A 142 7.06 -0.07 23.96
C LYS A 142 6.68 0.56 22.63
N LEU A 143 6.43 -0.29 21.63
CA LEU A 143 5.99 0.15 20.31
C LEU A 143 4.46 0.23 20.25
N THR A 144 3.97 1.33 19.70
CA THR A 144 2.56 1.53 19.35
C THR A 144 2.46 1.90 17.88
N ILE A 145 1.36 1.54 17.22
CA ILE A 145 1.12 1.96 15.83
C ILE A 145 0.79 3.45 15.82
N ASP A 146 1.50 4.21 14.99
CA ASP A 146 1.22 5.63 14.79
C ASP A 146 -0.20 5.83 14.24
N PRO A 147 -1.10 6.51 14.98
CA PRO A 147 -2.49 6.71 14.56
C PRO A 147 -2.66 7.58 13.32
N THR A 148 -1.58 8.24 12.88
CA THR A 148 -1.56 9.04 11.64
C THR A 148 -1.02 8.30 10.43
N SER A 149 -0.47 7.08 10.61
CA SER A 149 -0.08 6.20 9.51
C SER A 149 -1.31 5.55 8.86
N GLY A 150 -1.17 5.08 7.63
CA GLY A 150 -2.24 4.41 6.89
C GLY A 150 -2.88 3.27 7.70
N VAL A 151 -2.06 2.40 8.30
CA VAL A 151 -2.54 1.30 9.18
C VAL A 151 -3.22 1.84 10.42
N GLY A 152 -2.66 2.87 11.07
CA GLY A 152 -3.28 3.47 12.26
C GLY A 152 -4.64 4.07 11.97
N ILE A 153 -4.77 4.80 10.85
CA ILE A 153 -6.04 5.36 10.36
C ILE A 153 -7.05 4.24 10.05
N TRP A 154 -6.59 3.17 9.39
CA TRP A 154 -7.43 2.02 9.08
C TRP A 154 -8.01 1.36 10.33
N LEU A 155 -7.17 1.15 11.35
CA LEU A 155 -7.60 0.53 12.62
C LEU A 155 -8.59 1.40 13.38
N ASP A 156 -8.37 2.72 13.41
CA ASP A 156 -9.31 3.67 14.03
C ASP A 156 -10.65 3.66 13.29
N PHE A 157 -10.61 3.62 11.96
CA PHE A 157 -11.80 3.53 11.12
C PHE A 157 -12.56 2.21 11.36
N ALA A 158 -11.85 1.08 11.37
CA ALA A 158 -12.46 -0.23 11.62
C ALA A 158 -13.14 -0.33 12.99
N ARG A 159 -12.59 0.36 14.01
CA ARG A 159 -13.16 0.39 15.36
C ARG A 159 -14.52 1.08 15.41
N THR A 160 -14.76 2.06 14.53
CA THR A 160 -15.98 2.89 14.52
C THR A 160 -16.97 2.54 13.41
N HIS A 161 -16.57 1.69 12.44
CA HIS A 161 -17.36 1.36 11.25
C HIS A 161 -17.66 -0.15 11.19
N PRO A 162 -18.86 -0.59 11.63
CA PRO A 162 -19.25 -1.99 11.64
C PRO A 162 -19.08 -2.66 10.28
N GLY A 163 -18.48 -3.87 10.27
CA GLY A 163 -18.23 -4.63 9.04
C GLY A 163 -16.98 -4.18 8.25
N TRP A 164 -16.27 -3.13 8.67
CA TRP A 164 -14.97 -2.81 8.11
C TRP A 164 -13.89 -3.70 8.74
N LYS A 165 -13.28 -4.55 7.94
CA LYS A 165 -12.27 -5.51 8.41
C LYS A 165 -10.88 -5.14 7.92
N ASN A 166 -9.85 -5.72 8.53
CA ASN A 166 -8.47 -5.57 8.09
C ASN A 166 -8.21 -6.41 6.83
N ARG A 167 -8.62 -5.88 5.69
CA ARG A 167 -8.55 -6.56 4.37
C ARG A 167 -7.94 -5.65 3.31
N GLY A 168 -6.76 -5.10 3.58
CA GLY A 168 -5.94 -4.43 2.57
C GLY A 168 -4.87 -5.36 2.02
N THR A 169 -4.32 -5.06 0.84
CA THR A 169 -3.22 -5.78 0.20
C THR A 169 -2.00 -4.85 0.16
N PHE A 170 -0.90 -5.25 0.80
CA PHE A 170 0.36 -4.49 0.84
C PHE A 170 1.38 -5.08 -0.12
N CYS A 171 1.68 -4.39 -1.21
CA CYS A 171 2.67 -4.79 -2.20
C CYS A 171 4.05 -4.27 -1.78
N LEU A 172 4.84 -5.17 -1.22
CA LEU A 172 6.03 -4.86 -0.46
C LEU A 172 7.27 -4.73 -1.33
N LEU A 173 7.95 -3.61 -1.17
CA LEU A 173 9.24 -3.26 -1.75
C LEU A 173 10.27 -3.30 -0.62
N ASN A 174 11.34 -4.08 -0.76
CA ASN A 174 12.29 -4.29 0.33
C ASN A 174 13.70 -3.75 0.08
N GLY A 175 13.94 -3.13 -1.06
CA GLY A 175 15.24 -2.53 -1.39
C GLY A 175 15.28 -1.03 -1.18
N ALA A 176 16.50 -0.53 -1.02
CA ALA A 176 16.75 0.86 -0.69
C ALA A 176 16.65 1.83 -1.89
N ALA A 177 16.67 1.31 -3.13
CA ALA A 177 16.77 2.16 -4.32
C ALA A 177 15.53 3.01 -4.59
N ALA A 178 14.35 2.51 -4.25
CA ALA A 178 13.11 3.28 -4.33
C ALA A 178 12.96 4.28 -3.18
N GLY A 179 14.01 4.46 -2.39
CA GLY A 179 14.03 5.40 -1.27
C GLY A 179 13.51 4.78 0.01
N HIS A 180 12.52 5.35 0.56
CA HIS A 180 12.10 5.17 1.93
C HIS A 180 10.93 4.22 1.98
N ASN A 181 11.12 3.07 2.62
CA ASN A 181 10.02 2.11 2.81
C ASN A 181 10.11 1.44 4.19
N PHE A 182 8.98 1.04 4.76
CA PHE A 182 8.93 0.44 6.09
C PHE A 182 9.48 -0.99 6.15
N PHE A 183 9.64 -1.63 5.01
CA PHE A 183 10.22 -2.95 4.87
C PHE A 183 11.68 -2.92 4.38
N GLY A 184 12.22 -1.75 4.08
CA GLY A 184 13.59 -1.55 3.59
C GLY A 184 14.66 -1.81 4.63
N ASP A 185 15.88 -1.97 4.15
CA ASP A 185 17.08 -2.26 4.95
C ASP A 185 17.87 -1.00 5.34
N LYS A 186 17.39 0.20 5.00
CA LYS A 186 18.01 1.46 5.44
C LYS A 186 17.77 1.72 6.91
N PRO A 187 18.82 2.01 7.68
CA PRO A 187 18.66 2.41 9.07
C PRO A 187 18.03 3.81 9.15
N LYS A 188 17.08 3.97 10.04
CA LYS A 188 16.46 5.23 10.47
C LYS A 188 15.94 6.11 9.33
N PHE A 189 14.75 5.87 8.89
CA PHE A 189 13.99 6.81 8.08
C PHE A 189 12.83 7.37 8.90
N GLU A 190 12.70 8.70 8.96
CA GLU A 190 11.64 9.41 9.71
C GLU A 190 11.39 8.86 11.12
N GLY A 191 12.48 8.59 11.86
CA GLY A 191 12.39 7.99 13.19
C GLY A 191 12.09 6.49 13.22
N GLN A 192 11.89 5.86 12.08
CA GLN A 192 11.66 4.41 12.01
C GLN A 192 12.98 3.65 12.05
N LYS A 193 13.01 2.55 12.81
CA LYS A 193 14.20 1.72 12.98
C LYS A 193 14.17 0.52 12.04
N ASN A 194 15.34 0.17 11.50
CA ASN A 194 15.51 -0.95 10.58
C ASN A 194 15.10 -2.29 11.19
N GLU A 195 15.36 -2.50 12.47
CA GLU A 195 15.01 -3.71 13.21
C GLU A 195 13.49 -3.97 13.28
N TRP A 196 12.67 -2.95 13.09
CA TRP A 196 11.21 -3.08 13.11
C TRP A 196 10.60 -3.59 11.80
N ARG A 197 11.39 -3.65 10.72
CA ARG A 197 10.86 -3.92 9.38
C ARG A 197 10.13 -5.26 9.27
N PHE A 198 10.73 -6.33 9.80
CA PHE A 198 10.12 -7.67 9.75
C PHE A 198 8.92 -7.78 10.71
N GLN A 199 9.01 -7.13 11.85
CA GLN A 199 7.91 -7.07 12.80
C GLN A 199 6.67 -6.40 12.19
N LYS A 200 6.83 -5.32 11.40
CA LYS A 200 5.72 -4.67 10.69
C LYS A 200 5.08 -5.60 9.66
N VAL A 201 5.89 -6.26 8.85
CA VAL A 201 5.40 -7.20 7.83
C VAL A 201 4.67 -8.37 8.48
N LYS A 202 5.24 -8.94 9.54
CA LYS A 202 4.59 -10.00 10.30
C LYS A 202 3.26 -9.52 10.92
N TRP A 203 3.24 -8.31 11.48
CA TRP A 203 2.03 -7.75 12.05
C TRP A 203 0.91 -7.63 11.01
N LEU A 204 1.21 -7.18 9.79
CA LEU A 204 0.22 -7.09 8.70
C LEU A 204 -0.39 -8.48 8.42
N ALA A 205 0.43 -9.49 8.23
CA ALA A 205 -0.03 -10.86 7.97
C ALA A 205 -0.89 -11.41 9.12
N ASP A 206 -0.42 -11.27 10.36
CA ASP A 206 -1.09 -11.78 11.56
C ASP A 206 -2.45 -11.09 11.80
N ASN A 207 -2.63 -9.86 11.29
CA ASN A 207 -3.84 -9.07 11.49
C ASN A 207 -4.79 -9.04 10.27
N GLY A 208 -4.59 -9.94 9.31
CA GLY A 208 -5.55 -10.19 8.22
C GLY A 208 -5.35 -9.35 6.97
N PHE A 209 -4.24 -8.61 6.86
CA PHE A 209 -3.82 -7.97 5.61
C PHE A 209 -3.09 -8.97 4.72
N GLU A 210 -3.24 -8.82 3.40
CA GLU A 210 -2.52 -9.62 2.42
C GLU A 210 -1.16 -9.00 2.12
N LEU A 211 -0.12 -9.83 1.99
CA LEU A 211 1.19 -9.44 1.51
C LEU A 211 1.33 -9.79 0.02
N CYS A 212 1.78 -8.83 -0.75
CA CYS A 212 1.96 -8.86 -2.19
C CYS A 212 3.43 -8.57 -2.54
N GLY A 213 3.95 -9.14 -3.62
CA GLY A 213 5.30 -8.86 -4.11
C GLY A 213 5.37 -7.60 -4.97
N HIS A 214 6.47 -6.81 -4.86
CA HIS A 214 6.67 -5.59 -5.64
C HIS A 214 8.13 -5.36 -6.05
N THR A 215 8.92 -6.42 -6.19
CA THR A 215 10.36 -6.42 -6.45
C THR A 215 11.23 -5.92 -5.28
N VAL A 216 12.56 -6.00 -5.45
CA VAL A 216 13.52 -5.51 -4.44
C VAL A 216 13.62 -4.00 -4.45
N TRP A 217 13.89 -3.39 -5.63
CA TRP A 217 14.18 -1.96 -5.71
C TRP A 217 13.27 -1.17 -6.67
N HIS A 218 12.05 -1.64 -6.92
CA HIS A 218 11.12 -1.00 -7.85
C HIS A 218 11.68 -0.93 -9.27
N ALA A 219 12.19 -2.06 -9.77
CA ALA A 219 12.91 -2.11 -11.04
C ALA A 219 11.99 -1.92 -12.26
N ARG A 220 12.44 -1.14 -13.23
CA ARG A 220 11.80 -1.11 -14.56
C ARG A 220 12.09 -2.42 -15.29
N LEU A 221 11.15 -3.39 -15.17
CA LEU A 221 11.34 -4.77 -15.61
C LEU A 221 11.60 -4.90 -17.12
N ASP A 222 11.13 -3.94 -17.94
CA ASP A 222 11.39 -3.87 -19.38
C ASP A 222 12.85 -3.55 -19.75
N LYS A 223 13.62 -3.00 -18.83
CA LYS A 223 15.01 -2.57 -19.07
C LYS A 223 16.05 -3.61 -18.68
N PHE A 224 15.65 -4.68 -18.01
CA PHE A 224 16.57 -5.68 -17.51
C PHE A 224 16.43 -7.02 -18.24
N PRO A 225 17.51 -7.82 -18.33
CA PRO A 225 17.44 -9.18 -18.83
C PRO A 225 16.64 -10.08 -17.87
N ASP A 226 16.11 -11.18 -18.39
CA ASP A 226 15.26 -12.13 -17.68
C ASP A 226 15.85 -12.60 -16.35
N ALA A 227 17.16 -12.85 -16.29
CA ALA A 227 17.84 -13.25 -15.05
C ALA A 227 17.74 -12.21 -13.93
N VAL A 228 17.81 -10.91 -14.27
CA VAL A 228 17.66 -9.82 -13.30
C VAL A 228 16.20 -9.67 -12.90
N VAL A 229 15.25 -9.81 -13.82
CA VAL A 229 13.83 -9.80 -13.50
C VAL A 229 13.50 -10.89 -12.48
N GLN A 230 13.95 -12.12 -12.72
CA GLN A 230 13.75 -13.25 -11.82
C GLN A 230 14.43 -13.03 -10.46
N GLU A 231 15.65 -12.48 -10.44
CA GLU A 231 16.35 -12.11 -9.21
C GLU A 231 15.54 -11.11 -8.38
N GLN A 232 15.02 -10.05 -9.01
CA GLN A 232 14.25 -9.00 -8.36
C GLN A 232 13.00 -9.55 -7.66
N ILE A 233 12.31 -10.44 -8.33
CA ILE A 233 11.08 -11.05 -7.81
C ILE A 233 11.41 -12.10 -6.74
N ALA A 234 12.31 -13.04 -7.02
CA ALA A 234 12.64 -14.11 -6.08
C ALA A 234 13.23 -13.57 -4.76
N ARG A 235 14.14 -12.57 -4.82
CA ARG A 235 14.72 -11.97 -3.61
C ARG A 235 13.72 -11.16 -2.80
N ASN A 236 12.73 -10.56 -3.45
CA ASN A 236 11.63 -9.89 -2.75
C ASN A 236 10.81 -10.92 -1.95
N LEU A 237 10.46 -12.04 -2.55
CA LEU A 237 9.75 -13.12 -1.85
C LEU A 237 10.57 -13.72 -0.71
N MET A 238 11.88 -13.91 -0.89
CA MET A 238 12.76 -14.37 0.18
C MET A 238 12.76 -13.41 1.38
N ALA A 239 12.70 -12.10 1.14
CA ALA A 239 12.61 -11.12 2.22
C ALA A 239 11.26 -11.20 2.95
N ILE A 240 10.16 -11.40 2.23
CA ILE A 240 8.82 -11.60 2.83
C ILE A 240 8.82 -12.90 3.66
N ASP A 241 9.36 -14.00 3.14
CA ASP A 241 9.49 -15.26 3.86
C ASP A 241 10.37 -15.14 5.11
N SER A 242 11.43 -14.31 5.06
CA SER A 242 12.26 -14.00 6.24
C SER A 242 11.49 -13.24 7.34
N ALA A 243 10.48 -12.48 6.97
CA ALA A 243 9.62 -11.77 7.92
C ALA A 243 8.46 -12.65 8.42
N VAL A 244 7.91 -13.48 7.55
CA VAL A 244 6.75 -14.36 7.82
C VAL A 244 7.02 -15.72 7.18
N ALA A 245 7.70 -16.59 7.91
CA ALA A 245 8.13 -17.89 7.41
C ALA A 245 6.94 -18.70 6.87
N GLY A 246 7.08 -19.21 5.64
CA GLY A 246 6.07 -20.02 4.97
C GLY A 246 4.86 -19.24 4.44
N TYR A 247 4.88 -17.90 4.47
CA TYR A 247 3.80 -17.11 3.88
C TYR A 247 3.77 -17.29 2.36
N LYS A 248 2.62 -17.70 1.83
CA LYS A 248 2.42 -17.85 0.39
C LYS A 248 1.99 -16.54 -0.24
N VAL A 249 2.92 -15.82 -0.86
CA VAL A 249 2.61 -14.64 -1.65
C VAL A 249 1.92 -15.05 -2.94
N ARG A 250 0.66 -14.63 -3.12
CA ARG A 250 -0.18 -15.02 -4.27
C ARG A 250 -0.27 -13.94 -5.34
N THR A 251 0.04 -12.69 -4.99
CA THR A 251 -0.17 -11.50 -5.79
C THR A 251 1.15 -10.78 -6.08
N PHE A 252 1.31 -10.26 -7.28
CA PHE A 252 2.43 -9.42 -7.69
C PHE A 252 1.93 -8.13 -8.32
N ALA A 253 2.41 -6.98 -7.86
CA ALA A 253 2.16 -5.69 -8.49
C ALA A 253 3.34 -5.30 -9.37
N LEU A 254 3.07 -4.90 -10.61
CA LEU A 254 4.09 -4.47 -11.56
C LEU A 254 4.64 -3.09 -11.17
N PRO A 255 5.95 -2.94 -10.91
CA PRO A 255 6.57 -1.63 -10.77
C PRO A 255 6.26 -0.74 -11.97
N TYR A 256 5.75 0.47 -11.74
CA TYR A 256 5.30 1.41 -12.78
C TYR A 256 4.19 0.87 -13.72
N GLY A 257 3.56 -0.27 -13.40
CA GLY A 257 2.67 -0.97 -14.32
C GLY A 257 3.38 -1.55 -15.56
N ILE A 258 4.71 -1.64 -15.54
CA ILE A 258 5.52 -2.00 -16.72
C ILE A 258 5.88 -3.48 -16.70
N TRP A 259 5.45 -4.17 -17.73
CA TRP A 259 5.73 -5.58 -17.94
C TRP A 259 7.20 -5.84 -18.31
N PRO A 260 7.79 -6.96 -17.87
CA PRO A 260 9.05 -7.45 -18.42
C PRO A 260 8.87 -7.85 -19.91
N LYS A 261 9.97 -7.86 -20.67
CA LYS A 261 9.93 -8.29 -22.08
C LYS A 261 9.38 -9.72 -22.22
N ASN A 262 9.83 -10.63 -21.38
CA ASN A 262 9.22 -11.94 -21.20
C ASN A 262 8.11 -11.81 -20.13
N ARG A 263 6.88 -11.56 -20.57
CA ARG A 263 5.75 -11.26 -19.68
C ARG A 263 5.48 -12.36 -18.67
N GLN A 264 5.74 -13.63 -19.02
CA GLN A 264 5.55 -14.78 -18.14
C GLN A 264 6.30 -14.63 -16.80
N LEU A 265 7.46 -13.97 -16.81
CA LEU A 265 8.26 -13.75 -15.60
C LEU A 265 7.57 -12.86 -14.56
N ALA A 266 6.50 -12.14 -14.92
CA ALA A 266 5.71 -11.40 -13.95
C ALA A 266 4.87 -12.31 -13.03
N TRP A 267 4.57 -13.56 -13.45
CA TRP A 267 3.79 -14.48 -12.59
C TRP A 267 4.45 -15.82 -12.31
N GLN A 268 5.47 -16.23 -13.08
CA GLN A 268 6.23 -17.42 -12.75
C GLN A 268 7.65 -17.37 -13.26
N GLY A 269 8.57 -17.88 -12.46
CA GLY A 269 9.98 -17.97 -12.80
C GLY A 269 10.78 -18.63 -11.71
N SER A 270 12.11 -18.62 -11.88
CA SER A 270 13.04 -19.12 -10.88
C SER A 270 14.36 -18.38 -10.97
N TRP A 271 14.99 -18.17 -9.82
CA TRP A 271 16.31 -17.60 -9.70
C TRP A 271 17.23 -18.51 -8.90
N THR A 272 18.44 -18.75 -9.41
CA THR A 272 19.46 -19.50 -8.68
C THR A 272 20.39 -18.53 -7.98
N ASN A 273 20.47 -18.64 -6.65
CA ASN A 273 21.38 -17.83 -5.86
C ASN A 273 22.84 -18.16 -6.26
N PRO A 274 23.60 -17.18 -6.78
CA PRO A 274 24.97 -17.47 -7.28
C PRO A 274 25.96 -17.91 -6.20
N LYS A 275 25.68 -17.57 -4.94
CA LYS A 275 26.51 -17.92 -3.79
C LYS A 275 26.17 -19.30 -3.23
N THR A 276 24.91 -19.55 -2.94
CA THR A 276 24.46 -20.79 -2.27
C THR A 276 24.07 -21.88 -3.25
N LYS A 277 23.91 -21.57 -4.54
CA LYS A 277 23.41 -22.46 -5.59
C LYS A 277 21.96 -22.94 -5.36
N GLN A 278 21.28 -22.41 -4.37
CA GLN A 278 19.88 -22.70 -4.11
C GLN A 278 18.98 -22.08 -5.18
N VAL A 279 17.98 -22.84 -5.64
CA VAL A 279 16.96 -22.37 -6.59
C VAL A 279 15.76 -21.86 -5.83
N HIS A 280 15.33 -20.64 -6.14
CA HIS A 280 14.15 -19.98 -5.60
C HIS A 280 13.13 -19.81 -6.72
N SER A 281 12.09 -20.63 -6.74
CA SER A 281 11.01 -20.55 -7.72
C SER A 281 9.87 -19.70 -7.16
N TYR A 282 9.15 -19.01 -8.05
CA TYR A 282 7.95 -18.27 -7.71
C TYR A 282 6.82 -18.52 -8.71
N LYS A 283 5.58 -18.42 -8.20
CA LYS A 283 4.36 -18.49 -9.00
C LYS A 283 3.27 -17.68 -8.31
N PHE A 284 2.86 -16.59 -8.97
CA PHE A 284 1.73 -15.77 -8.53
C PHE A 284 0.44 -16.23 -9.21
N GLU A 285 -0.66 -16.05 -8.51
CA GLU A 285 -2.01 -16.29 -9.01
C GLU A 285 -2.60 -15.03 -9.64
N ALA A 286 -2.08 -13.84 -9.25
CA ALA A 286 -2.53 -12.56 -9.78
C ALA A 286 -1.36 -11.61 -10.09
N VAL A 287 -1.53 -10.80 -11.15
CA VAL A 287 -0.66 -9.66 -11.47
C VAL A 287 -1.50 -8.40 -11.55
N LEU A 288 -1.09 -7.36 -10.80
CA LEU A 288 -1.76 -6.08 -10.74
C LEU A 288 -1.07 -5.08 -11.68
N GLU A 289 -1.87 -4.46 -12.54
CA GLU A 289 -1.48 -3.32 -13.36
C GLU A 289 -1.68 -2.00 -12.58
N VAL A 290 -1.04 -0.90 -12.99
CA VAL A 290 -1.11 0.38 -12.26
C VAL A 290 -2.45 1.08 -12.48
N SER A 291 -3.08 0.92 -13.62
CA SER A 291 -4.28 1.66 -14.02
C SER A 291 -5.25 0.79 -14.83
N GLY A 292 -6.24 1.39 -15.46
CA GLY A 292 -7.21 0.70 -16.32
C GLY A 292 -8.63 0.69 -15.75
N GLY A 293 -8.82 1.21 -14.55
CA GLY A 293 -10.12 1.34 -13.90
C GLY A 293 -10.55 0.09 -13.11
N PRO A 294 -11.83 -0.04 -12.76
CA PRO A 294 -12.31 -1.13 -11.92
C PRO A 294 -12.15 -2.48 -12.62
N ALA A 295 -11.64 -3.46 -11.88
CA ALA A 295 -11.37 -4.79 -12.38
C ALA A 295 -12.64 -5.56 -12.74
N ARG A 296 -12.49 -6.53 -13.62
CA ARG A 296 -13.52 -7.55 -13.85
C ARG A 296 -13.69 -8.42 -12.61
N SER A 297 -14.90 -8.85 -12.37
CA SER A 297 -15.21 -9.85 -11.35
C SER A 297 -14.62 -11.21 -11.72
N PRO A 298 -14.23 -12.05 -10.75
CA PRO A 298 -13.81 -13.44 -11.03
C PRO A 298 -14.96 -14.34 -11.53
N TYR A 299 -16.18 -13.84 -11.62
CA TYR A 299 -17.33 -14.50 -12.27
C TYR A 299 -17.52 -14.05 -13.73
N ASP A 300 -16.84 -12.99 -14.18
CA ASP A 300 -16.83 -12.57 -15.58
C ASP A 300 -15.98 -13.56 -16.41
N ALA A 301 -16.54 -14.09 -17.52
CA ALA A 301 -15.83 -15.02 -18.39
C ALA A 301 -14.53 -14.44 -19.02
N GLN A 302 -14.40 -13.13 -19.04
CA GLN A 302 -13.22 -12.43 -19.53
C GLN A 302 -12.28 -11.99 -18.39
N PHE A 303 -12.46 -12.48 -17.18
CA PHE A 303 -11.56 -12.21 -16.08
C PHE A 303 -10.20 -12.89 -16.34
N ASP A 304 -9.14 -12.08 -16.34
CA ASP A 304 -7.78 -12.58 -16.42
C ASP A 304 -7.05 -12.18 -15.13
N PRO A 305 -6.69 -13.14 -14.26
CA PRO A 305 -6.01 -12.84 -13.01
C PRO A 305 -4.59 -12.29 -13.21
N HIS A 306 -3.98 -12.47 -14.39
CA HIS A 306 -2.69 -11.86 -14.68
C HIS A 306 -2.79 -10.44 -15.29
N HIS A 307 -4.00 -9.90 -15.45
CA HIS A 307 -4.27 -8.55 -15.95
C HIS A 307 -5.33 -7.83 -15.09
N ILE A 308 -5.04 -7.68 -13.80
CA ILE A 308 -5.95 -7.01 -12.86
C ILE A 308 -5.69 -5.51 -12.87
N THR A 309 -6.64 -4.75 -13.40
CA THR A 309 -6.58 -3.28 -13.47
C THR A 309 -6.91 -2.63 -12.13
N ARG A 310 -6.37 -1.42 -11.89
CA ARG A 310 -6.57 -0.66 -10.66
C ARG A 310 -7.04 0.77 -10.95
N ILE A 311 -7.42 1.47 -9.90
CA ILE A 311 -7.79 2.88 -9.87
C ILE A 311 -6.75 3.58 -9.01
N GLU A 312 -5.99 4.50 -9.58
CA GLU A 312 -5.04 5.31 -8.82
C GLU A 312 -5.79 6.30 -7.91
N ALA A 313 -5.36 6.45 -6.65
CA ALA A 313 -5.96 7.37 -5.70
C ALA A 313 -5.51 8.82 -5.97
N ILE A 314 -5.82 9.34 -7.18
CA ILE A 314 -5.44 10.67 -7.66
C ILE A 314 -6.68 11.54 -7.77
N GLY A 315 -6.61 12.78 -7.30
CA GLY A 315 -7.71 13.73 -7.40
C GLY A 315 -9.05 13.16 -6.91
N ASN A 316 -10.04 13.10 -7.79
CA ASN A 316 -11.38 12.56 -7.53
C ASN A 316 -11.64 11.22 -8.23
N ASP A 317 -10.62 10.53 -8.72
CA ASP A 317 -10.76 9.36 -9.58
C ASP A 317 -11.54 8.21 -8.90
N ILE A 318 -11.35 8.03 -7.59
CA ILE A 318 -12.11 7.04 -6.81
C ILE A 318 -13.60 7.39 -6.87
N ALA A 319 -14.00 8.57 -6.39
CA ALA A 319 -15.40 9.00 -6.33
C ALA A 319 -16.04 8.98 -7.72
N THR A 320 -15.37 9.53 -8.73
CA THR A 320 -15.84 9.54 -10.13
C THR A 320 -16.06 8.13 -10.67
N THR A 321 -15.17 7.21 -10.36
CA THR A 321 -15.29 5.81 -10.79
C THR A 321 -16.46 5.12 -10.10
N LEU A 322 -16.63 5.33 -8.78
CA LEU A 322 -17.77 4.76 -8.04
C LEU A 322 -19.11 5.31 -8.53
N ASP A 323 -19.19 6.62 -8.82
CA ASP A 323 -20.38 7.24 -9.43
C ASP A 323 -20.72 6.60 -10.78
N ARG A 324 -19.71 6.37 -11.62
CA ARG A 324 -19.88 5.70 -12.91
C ARG A 324 -20.40 4.28 -12.76
N LEU A 325 -19.84 3.49 -11.84
CA LEU A 325 -20.27 2.11 -11.59
C LEU A 325 -21.75 2.05 -11.18
N ASP A 326 -22.19 2.99 -10.34
CA ASP A 326 -23.59 3.08 -9.89
C ASP A 326 -24.51 3.54 -11.04
N LYS A 327 -24.12 4.57 -11.81
CA LYS A 327 -24.88 5.11 -12.94
C LYS A 327 -25.08 4.09 -14.06
N GLU A 328 -24.01 3.36 -14.41
CA GLU A 328 -24.03 2.34 -15.46
C GLU A 328 -24.60 0.99 -14.98
N LYS A 329 -24.87 0.84 -13.68
CA LYS A 329 -25.35 -0.39 -13.04
C LYS A 329 -24.43 -1.60 -13.27
N VAL A 330 -23.12 -1.34 -13.38
CA VAL A 330 -22.09 -2.38 -13.62
C VAL A 330 -21.27 -2.72 -12.38
N ARG A 331 -21.67 -2.23 -11.22
CA ARG A 331 -21.07 -2.53 -9.93
C ARG A 331 -21.28 -3.99 -9.54
N PHE A 332 -20.25 -4.66 -9.03
CA PHE A 332 -20.42 -5.94 -8.36
C PHE A 332 -21.29 -5.76 -7.12
N VAL A 333 -22.26 -6.61 -6.94
CA VAL A 333 -23.12 -6.68 -5.74
C VAL A 333 -23.24 -8.14 -5.32
N LYS A 334 -22.93 -8.41 -4.04
CA LYS A 334 -23.09 -9.72 -3.43
C LYS A 334 -24.56 -10.06 -3.18
#